data_dbb4b370a190a50cff407b0b182ef167
#
_entry.id   dbb4b370a190a50cff407b0b182ef167
#
_cell.length_a   1.000
_cell.length_b   1.000
_cell.length_c   1.000
_cell.angle_alpha   90.00
_cell.angle_beta   90.00
_cell.angle_gamma   90.00
#
_symmetry.space_group_name_H-M   'P 1'
#
loop_
_entity.id
_entity.type
_entity.pdbx_description
1 polymer ?
#
loop_
_entity_poly.entity_id
_entity_poly.type
_entity_poly.pdbx_seq_one_letter_code
_entity_poly.pdbx_strand_id
1 'polypeptide(L)'
;MQYQNEQPVMYPFGPPVYMYVVPENFIQELDNLIEENGGKVEFDASGLLAGRIRKQTELQDLISDELEHHIIKHCMRFNEKCFGNRELGGEMTRTPSMSMRAIWSNIQEAREYNPPHQHTGHFSFVVYCRNDLQKFSIEELQDNEYDSPHGQNDEQSLANRKLAGLIELQYGEPNWMNWNQYQFVPQRGDIIIFPSWLRHTVYAHYEPDCVRVSVAGNVDIVGE
;
A
#
# COMPACT_ATOMS: atom_id res chain seq x y z
N MET A 1 5.64 4.04 -16.94
CA MET A 1 6.61 2.95 -17.19
C MET A 1 5.81 1.66 -17.33
N GLN A 2 5.67 1.10 -18.54
CA GLN A 2 4.95 -0.17 -18.73
C GLN A 2 5.83 -1.33 -18.25
N TYR A 3 5.45 -1.96 -17.20
CA TYR A 3 6.13 -3.11 -16.64
C TYR A 3 5.79 -4.36 -17.46
N GLN A 4 6.71 -4.81 -18.30
CA GLN A 4 6.56 -6.07 -19.03
C GLN A 4 7.08 -7.23 -18.17
N ASN A 5 6.19 -8.12 -17.81
CA ASN A 5 6.32 -9.56 -17.49
C ASN A 5 7.28 -10.13 -16.45
N GLU A 6 8.09 -9.39 -15.75
CA GLU A 6 8.70 -9.82 -14.48
C GLU A 6 9.12 -8.59 -13.69
N GLN A 7 8.32 -8.29 -12.66
CA GLN A 7 8.57 -7.11 -11.84
C GLN A 7 9.82 -7.30 -10.99
N PRO A 8 10.78 -6.38 -11.04
CA PRO A 8 11.94 -6.47 -10.18
C PRO A 8 11.52 -6.26 -8.71
N VAL A 9 12.09 -7.05 -7.83
CA VAL A 9 12.05 -6.74 -6.40
C VAL A 9 12.92 -5.51 -6.18
N MET A 10 12.35 -4.47 -5.59
CA MET A 10 13.06 -3.23 -5.31
C MET A 10 13.53 -3.18 -3.87
N TYR A 11 14.72 -2.64 -3.67
CA TYR A 11 15.30 -2.36 -2.35
C TYR A 11 15.56 -0.85 -2.23
N PRO A 12 14.53 -0.03 -2.00
CA PRO A 12 14.73 1.43 -2.00
C PRO A 12 15.66 1.90 -0.88
N PHE A 13 15.67 1.18 0.25
CA PHE A 13 16.48 1.55 1.42
C PHE A 13 16.77 0.39 2.39
N GLY A 14 16.76 -0.84 1.96
CA GLY A 14 17.07 -2.01 2.81
C GLY A 14 15.95 -3.06 2.81
N PRO A 15 14.75 -2.82 3.38
CA PRO A 15 13.65 -3.76 3.22
C PRO A 15 13.19 -3.82 1.76
N PRO A 16 12.95 -5.04 1.25
CA PRO A 16 12.49 -5.22 -0.12
C PRO A 16 11.04 -4.76 -0.28
N VAL A 17 10.72 -4.31 -1.48
CA VAL A 17 9.36 -3.96 -1.92
C VAL A 17 9.11 -4.64 -3.26
N TYR A 18 7.95 -5.28 -3.41
CA TYR A 18 7.55 -5.95 -4.63
C TYR A 18 6.32 -5.30 -5.22
N MET A 19 6.36 -4.97 -6.50
CA MET A 19 5.25 -4.34 -7.20
C MET A 19 4.92 -5.11 -8.47
N TYR A 20 3.63 -5.20 -8.80
CA TYR A 20 3.15 -5.71 -10.08
C TYR A 20 1.76 -5.14 -10.40
N VAL A 21 1.21 -5.48 -11.56
CA VAL A 21 -0.13 -5.06 -11.96
C VAL A 21 -1.08 -6.26 -11.83
N VAL A 22 -2.11 -6.10 -11.01
CA VAL A 22 -3.17 -7.09 -10.80
C VAL A 22 -4.02 -7.20 -12.07
N PRO A 23 -4.38 -8.42 -12.52
CA PRO A 23 -5.30 -8.60 -13.64
C PRO A 23 -6.63 -7.86 -13.45
N GLU A 24 -7.15 -7.26 -14.53
CA GLU A 24 -8.35 -6.41 -14.47
C GLU A 24 -9.60 -7.15 -13.96
N ASN A 25 -9.74 -8.44 -14.21
CA ASN A 25 -10.86 -9.22 -13.68
C ASN A 25 -10.89 -9.23 -12.13
N PHE A 26 -9.74 -9.26 -11.46
CA PHE A 26 -9.66 -9.18 -10.00
C PHE A 26 -9.90 -7.75 -9.51
N ILE A 27 -9.47 -6.74 -10.26
CA ILE A 27 -9.79 -5.35 -9.92
C ILE A 27 -11.29 -5.11 -10.03
N GLN A 28 -11.93 -5.65 -11.06
CA GLN A 28 -13.39 -5.57 -11.20
C GLN A 28 -14.15 -6.30 -10.09
N GLU A 29 -13.65 -7.46 -9.65
CA GLU A 29 -14.19 -8.14 -8.46
C GLU A 29 -14.14 -7.24 -7.22
N LEU A 30 -12.98 -6.64 -6.95
CA LEU A 30 -12.81 -5.72 -5.82
C LEU A 30 -13.72 -4.49 -5.93
N ASP A 31 -13.85 -3.89 -7.11
CA ASP A 31 -14.76 -2.76 -7.32
C ASP A 31 -16.22 -3.14 -7.00
N ASN A 32 -16.68 -4.29 -7.48
CA ASN A 32 -18.02 -4.79 -7.22
C ASN A 32 -18.25 -5.04 -5.72
N LEU A 33 -17.29 -5.68 -5.05
CA LEU A 33 -17.39 -5.94 -3.60
C LEU A 33 -17.46 -4.63 -2.78
N ILE A 34 -16.67 -3.64 -3.17
CA ILE A 34 -16.67 -2.32 -2.51
C ILE A 34 -17.98 -1.58 -2.77
N GLU A 35 -18.51 -1.62 -3.99
CA GLU A 35 -19.80 -1.00 -4.33
C GLU A 35 -20.96 -1.66 -3.59
N GLU A 36 -21.00 -2.98 -3.54
CA GLU A 36 -22.07 -3.75 -2.91
C GLU A 36 -22.05 -3.66 -1.38
N ASN A 37 -20.88 -3.58 -0.75
CA ASN A 37 -20.71 -3.71 0.71
C ASN A 37 -20.24 -2.42 1.39
N GLY A 38 -19.76 -1.44 0.64
CA GLY A 38 -19.28 -0.18 1.17
C GLY A 38 -20.36 0.58 1.95
N GLY A 39 -20.04 0.87 3.22
CA GLY A 39 -20.96 1.58 4.12
C GLY A 39 -21.97 0.70 4.86
N LYS A 40 -21.98 -0.61 4.66
CA LYS A 40 -22.75 -1.53 5.52
C LYS A 40 -22.08 -1.64 6.89
N VAL A 41 -22.86 -1.46 7.95
CA VAL A 41 -22.37 -1.45 9.34
C VAL A 41 -21.72 -2.80 9.73
N GLU A 42 -22.24 -3.89 9.22
CA GLU A 42 -21.74 -5.25 9.48
C GLU A 42 -20.31 -5.51 8.98
N PHE A 43 -19.84 -4.71 8.02
CA PHE A 43 -18.48 -4.80 7.43
C PHE A 43 -17.63 -3.56 7.73
N ASP A 44 -18.07 -2.68 8.65
CA ASP A 44 -17.33 -1.47 8.98
C ASP A 44 -16.06 -1.78 9.77
N ALA A 45 -14.90 -1.59 9.13
CA ALA A 45 -13.57 -1.76 9.72
C ALA A 45 -12.97 -0.46 10.27
N SER A 46 -13.63 0.69 10.14
CA SER A 46 -13.06 2.00 10.47
C SER A 46 -12.63 2.16 11.93
N GLY A 47 -13.29 1.45 12.84
CA GLY A 47 -12.95 1.43 14.27
C GLY A 47 -11.71 0.58 14.63
N LEU A 48 -11.24 -0.26 13.72
CA LEU A 48 -10.12 -1.20 13.93
C LEU A 48 -8.80 -0.69 13.36
N LEU A 49 -8.84 0.31 12.51
CA LEU A 49 -7.71 0.79 11.73
C LEU A 49 -7.20 2.14 12.24
N ALA A 50 -5.89 2.38 12.09
CA ALA A 50 -5.21 3.54 12.67
C ALA A 50 -5.54 4.88 11.99
N GLY A 51 -6.24 4.87 10.84
CA GLY A 51 -6.46 6.03 9.99
C GLY A 51 -7.62 6.93 10.39
N ARG A 52 -7.69 8.09 9.73
CA ARG A 52 -8.88 8.93 9.66
C ARG A 52 -9.58 8.78 8.30
N ILE A 53 -9.78 7.55 7.88
CA ILE A 53 -10.55 7.18 6.69
C ILE A 53 -11.89 6.67 7.19
N ARG A 54 -12.98 7.29 6.77
CA ARG A 54 -14.33 7.02 7.30
C ARG A 54 -14.99 5.80 6.66
N LYS A 55 -14.58 5.46 5.44
CA LYS A 55 -15.18 4.38 4.66
C LYS A 55 -14.15 3.27 4.49
N GLN A 56 -14.17 2.34 5.43
CA GLN A 56 -13.32 1.15 5.45
C GLN A 56 -14.21 -0.08 5.60
N THR A 57 -14.07 -1.05 4.71
CA THR A 57 -14.95 -2.22 4.66
C THR A 57 -14.10 -3.48 4.75
N GLU A 58 -14.41 -4.36 5.70
CA GLU A 58 -13.80 -5.69 5.79
C GLU A 58 -14.26 -6.55 4.61
N LEU A 59 -13.31 -7.25 3.98
CA LEU A 59 -13.54 -8.06 2.79
C LEU A 59 -13.13 -9.53 2.96
N GLN A 60 -12.72 -9.95 4.17
CA GLN A 60 -12.11 -11.25 4.43
C GLN A 60 -12.95 -12.43 3.91
N ASP A 61 -14.24 -12.42 4.15
CA ASP A 61 -15.14 -13.50 3.77
C ASP A 61 -15.89 -13.24 2.44
N LEU A 62 -15.50 -12.18 1.72
CA LEU A 62 -16.19 -11.73 0.51
C LEU A 62 -15.39 -11.94 -0.77
N ILE A 63 -14.07 -11.97 -0.69
CA ILE A 63 -13.20 -12.20 -1.86
C ILE A 63 -13.29 -13.65 -2.34
N SER A 64 -13.09 -13.85 -3.64
CA SER A 64 -13.02 -15.20 -4.21
C SER A 64 -11.73 -15.94 -3.81
N ASP A 65 -11.80 -17.27 -3.78
CA ASP A 65 -10.62 -18.12 -3.57
C ASP A 65 -9.54 -17.87 -4.63
N GLU A 66 -9.92 -17.54 -5.87
CA GLU A 66 -9.03 -17.23 -6.96
C GLU A 66 -8.24 -15.94 -6.72
N LEU A 67 -8.88 -14.88 -6.23
CA LEU A 67 -8.22 -13.63 -5.89
C LEU A 67 -7.29 -13.81 -4.69
N GLU A 68 -7.76 -14.48 -3.63
CA GLU A 68 -6.93 -14.77 -2.47
C GLU A 68 -5.68 -15.56 -2.88
N HIS A 69 -5.87 -16.65 -3.64
CA HIS A 69 -4.76 -17.47 -4.14
C HIS A 69 -3.79 -16.65 -5.01
N HIS A 70 -4.30 -15.74 -5.85
CA HIS A 70 -3.47 -14.86 -6.67
C HIS A 70 -2.56 -14.00 -5.82
N ILE A 71 -3.08 -13.34 -4.79
CA ILE A 71 -2.30 -12.47 -3.88
C ILE A 71 -1.27 -13.31 -3.11
N ILE A 72 -1.68 -14.42 -2.51
CA ILE A 72 -0.80 -15.32 -1.75
C ILE A 72 0.35 -15.83 -2.61
N LYS A 73 0.09 -16.25 -3.85
CA LYS A 73 1.12 -16.69 -4.79
C LYS A 73 2.19 -15.61 -5.03
N HIS A 74 1.80 -14.34 -5.10
CA HIS A 74 2.75 -13.24 -5.26
C HIS A 74 3.53 -12.95 -3.97
N CYS A 75 2.93 -13.11 -2.80
CA CYS A 75 3.65 -13.06 -1.53
C CYS A 75 4.68 -14.18 -1.42
N MET A 76 4.34 -15.41 -1.86
CA MET A 76 5.28 -16.53 -1.93
C MET A 76 6.45 -16.24 -2.87
N ARG A 77 6.18 -15.71 -4.07
CA ARG A 77 7.24 -15.30 -5.02
C ARG A 77 8.13 -14.21 -4.46
N PHE A 78 7.55 -13.25 -3.76
CA PHE A 78 8.29 -12.20 -3.09
C PHE A 78 9.21 -12.77 -2.01
N ASN A 79 8.70 -13.65 -1.17
CA ASN A 79 9.46 -14.35 -0.14
C ASN A 79 10.63 -15.14 -0.76
N GLU A 80 10.35 -15.94 -1.79
CA GLU A 80 11.36 -16.73 -2.50
C GLU A 80 12.48 -15.86 -3.07
N LYS A 81 12.13 -14.77 -3.78
CA LYS A 81 13.11 -13.86 -4.38
C LYS A 81 13.96 -13.11 -3.35
N CYS A 82 13.39 -12.78 -2.18
CA CYS A 82 14.09 -12.02 -1.16
C CYS A 82 14.89 -12.88 -0.19
N PHE A 83 14.40 -14.07 0.12
CA PHE A 83 14.90 -14.89 1.22
C PHE A 83 15.27 -16.33 0.80
N GLY A 84 14.78 -16.82 -0.35
CA GLY A 84 14.98 -18.20 -0.80
C GLY A 84 16.43 -18.61 -1.05
N ASN A 85 17.37 -17.65 -1.19
CA ASN A 85 18.79 -17.89 -1.38
C ASN A 85 19.65 -17.37 -0.21
N ARG A 86 19.04 -16.91 0.86
CA ARG A 86 19.81 -16.53 2.06
C ARG A 86 19.92 -17.73 2.98
N GLU A 87 21.09 -18.30 3.06
CA GLU A 87 21.54 -19.17 4.14
C GLU A 87 21.50 -18.40 5.48
N LEU A 88 20.32 -18.21 6.03
CA LEU A 88 20.17 -17.86 7.43
C LEU A 88 20.29 -19.15 8.27
N GLY A 89 21.47 -19.82 8.15
CA GLY A 89 21.82 -20.89 9.08
C GLY A 89 21.01 -22.19 9.01
N GLY A 90 20.23 -22.43 7.98
CA GLY A 90 19.46 -23.66 7.80
C GLY A 90 18.88 -23.72 6.38
N GLU A 91 18.97 -24.88 5.75
CA GLU A 91 18.28 -25.17 4.50
C GLU A 91 16.76 -24.99 4.71
N MET A 92 16.15 -23.99 4.04
CA MET A 92 14.69 -23.99 3.88
C MET A 92 14.32 -25.14 2.94
N THR A 93 14.05 -26.30 3.52
CA THR A 93 13.73 -27.52 2.80
C THR A 93 12.30 -27.57 2.27
N ARG A 94 11.46 -26.56 2.57
CA ARG A 94 10.06 -26.48 2.12
C ARG A 94 9.68 -25.03 1.82
N THR A 95 8.93 -24.83 0.75
CA THR A 95 8.22 -23.55 0.52
C THR A 95 7.20 -23.38 1.64
N PRO A 96 7.27 -22.30 2.44
CA PRO A 96 6.31 -22.07 3.51
C PRO A 96 4.90 -21.91 2.93
N SER A 97 3.90 -22.46 3.61
CA SER A 97 2.52 -22.12 3.31
C SER A 97 2.20 -20.71 3.82
N MET A 98 1.28 -20.03 3.15
CA MET A 98 0.84 -18.70 3.53
C MET A 98 -0.69 -18.63 3.57
N SER A 99 -1.23 -17.77 4.43
CA SER A 99 -2.67 -17.52 4.51
C SER A 99 -2.96 -16.04 4.61
N MET A 100 -4.10 -15.62 4.06
CA MET A 100 -4.63 -14.28 4.27
C MET A 100 -5.02 -14.12 5.74
N ARG A 101 -4.49 -13.08 6.39
CA ARG A 101 -4.80 -12.76 7.78
C ARG A 101 -5.95 -11.79 7.89
N ALA A 102 -5.95 -10.79 7.02
CA ALA A 102 -6.96 -9.74 6.96
C ALA A 102 -6.92 -9.05 5.59
N ILE A 103 -8.07 -8.62 5.10
CA ILE A 103 -8.19 -7.80 3.90
C ILE A 103 -9.36 -6.82 4.06
N TRP A 104 -9.13 -5.55 3.69
CA TRP A 104 -10.13 -4.48 3.81
C TRP A 104 -9.96 -3.44 2.72
N SER A 105 -11.04 -2.74 2.37
CA SER A 105 -11.00 -1.59 1.48
C SER A 105 -10.86 -0.29 2.24
N ASN A 106 -10.27 0.71 1.57
CA ASN A 106 -10.16 2.08 2.01
C ASN A 106 -10.65 3.00 0.90
N ILE A 107 -11.68 3.80 1.17
CA ILE A 107 -12.14 4.87 0.30
C ILE A 107 -11.70 6.18 0.95
N GLN A 108 -10.60 6.74 0.47
CA GLN A 108 -10.02 7.97 1.00
C GLN A 108 -10.58 9.18 0.24
N GLU A 109 -11.31 10.02 0.95
CA GLU A 109 -11.78 11.32 0.50
C GLU A 109 -10.79 12.43 0.87
N ALA A 110 -11.07 13.66 0.42
CA ALA A 110 -10.22 14.80 0.75
C ALA A 110 -10.06 14.99 2.26
N ARG A 111 -8.84 15.31 2.71
CA ARG A 111 -8.42 15.51 4.11
C ARG A 111 -8.39 14.25 4.97
N GLU A 112 -8.63 13.09 4.40
CA GLU A 112 -8.47 11.82 5.08
C GLU A 112 -7.03 11.30 4.91
N TYR A 113 -6.53 10.57 5.92
CA TYR A 113 -5.15 10.09 5.93
C TYR A 113 -4.98 8.88 6.84
N ASN A 114 -3.90 8.13 6.63
CA ASN A 114 -3.39 7.15 7.58
C ASN A 114 -2.08 7.66 8.18
N PRO A 115 -1.98 7.80 9.52
CA PRO A 115 -0.73 8.20 10.16
C PRO A 115 0.36 7.15 9.97
N PRO A 116 1.63 7.46 10.27
CA PRO A 116 2.70 6.46 10.26
C PRO A 116 2.37 5.28 11.18
N HIS A 117 2.26 4.08 10.60
CA HIS A 117 1.92 2.84 11.30
C HIS A 117 2.60 1.64 10.67
N GLN A 118 2.45 0.50 11.28
CA GLN A 118 2.89 -0.82 10.81
C GLN A 118 1.83 -1.85 11.18
N HIS A 119 1.88 -3.01 10.55
CA HIS A 119 0.95 -4.10 10.79
C HIS A 119 1.62 -5.29 11.46
N THR A 120 0.79 -6.16 12.03
CA THR A 120 1.17 -7.52 12.42
C THR A 120 1.08 -8.44 11.20
N GLY A 121 1.77 -9.59 11.26
CA GLY A 121 1.88 -10.52 10.13
C GLY A 121 3.25 -10.44 9.47
N HIS A 122 3.41 -11.12 8.34
CA HIS A 122 4.70 -11.22 7.65
C HIS A 122 4.78 -10.26 6.47
N PHE A 123 3.72 -10.20 5.66
CA PHE A 123 3.60 -9.32 4.50
C PHE A 123 2.35 -8.47 4.59
N SER A 124 2.47 -7.23 4.17
CA SER A 124 1.35 -6.35 3.87
C SER A 124 1.30 -6.08 2.38
N PHE A 125 0.10 -5.88 1.85
CA PHE A 125 -0.10 -5.47 0.47
C PHE A 125 -1.14 -4.35 0.38
N VAL A 126 -1.05 -3.58 -0.71
CA VAL A 126 -2.05 -2.57 -1.08
C VAL A 126 -2.31 -2.67 -2.58
N VAL A 127 -3.55 -2.95 -2.97
CA VAL A 127 -4.05 -2.92 -4.35
C VAL A 127 -4.77 -1.59 -4.57
N TYR A 128 -4.51 -0.93 -5.70
CA TYR A 128 -5.16 0.34 -6.03
C TYR A 128 -6.26 0.14 -7.09
N CYS A 129 -7.51 0.27 -6.65
CA CYS A 129 -8.68 0.13 -7.51
C CYS A 129 -9.01 1.44 -8.25
N ARG A 130 -8.76 2.59 -7.60
CA ARG A 130 -8.98 3.91 -8.18
C ARG A 130 -8.03 4.93 -7.57
N ASN A 131 -7.52 5.83 -8.38
CA ASN A 131 -6.76 6.98 -7.91
C ASN A 131 -7.01 8.20 -8.81
N ASP A 132 -7.93 9.06 -8.42
CA ASP A 132 -8.27 10.27 -9.18
C ASP A 132 -7.16 11.31 -9.17
N LEU A 133 -6.19 11.19 -8.24
CA LEU A 133 -5.06 12.11 -8.15
C LEU A 133 -4.02 11.90 -9.26
N GLN A 134 -4.05 10.76 -9.94
CA GLN A 134 -3.14 10.49 -11.07
C GLN A 134 -3.28 11.45 -12.26
N LYS A 135 -4.38 12.22 -12.32
CA LYS A 135 -4.59 13.26 -13.34
C LYS A 135 -3.74 14.52 -13.13
N PHE A 136 -3.19 14.70 -11.92
CA PHE A 136 -2.32 15.79 -11.58
C PHE A 136 -0.85 15.41 -11.79
N SER A 137 -0.03 16.37 -12.18
CA SER A 137 1.42 16.20 -12.16
C SER A 137 1.94 16.13 -10.69
N ILE A 138 3.17 15.65 -10.53
CA ILE A 138 3.82 15.62 -9.22
C ILE A 138 3.95 17.04 -8.65
N GLU A 139 4.28 18.01 -9.51
CA GLU A 139 4.40 19.40 -9.15
C GLU A 139 3.06 19.98 -8.66
N GLU A 140 1.96 19.71 -9.36
CA GLU A 140 0.62 20.12 -8.96
C GLU A 140 0.20 19.51 -7.61
N LEU A 141 0.51 18.24 -7.37
CA LEU A 141 0.24 17.59 -6.08
C LEU A 141 1.11 18.13 -4.94
N GLN A 142 2.29 18.66 -5.25
CA GLN A 142 3.17 19.33 -4.27
C GLN A 142 2.76 20.77 -3.98
N ASP A 143 2.22 21.46 -4.98
CA ASP A 143 1.84 22.89 -4.86
C ASP A 143 0.50 23.09 -4.16
N ASN A 144 -0.36 22.09 -4.09
CA ASN A 144 -1.65 22.20 -3.46
C ASN A 144 -1.56 22.29 -1.94
N GLU A 145 -1.36 23.52 -1.47
CA GLU A 145 -1.72 24.08 -0.16
C GLU A 145 -1.31 23.29 1.09
N TYR A 146 -0.02 23.05 1.27
CA TYR A 146 0.48 23.22 2.61
C TYR A 146 0.91 24.67 2.74
N ASP A 147 -0.06 25.58 2.85
CA ASP A 147 0.19 26.90 3.44
C ASP A 147 0.70 26.64 4.84
N SER A 148 2.02 26.55 4.97
CA SER A 148 2.64 26.60 6.29
C SER A 148 2.13 27.88 6.92
N PRO A 149 1.49 27.86 8.10
CA PRO A 149 1.04 29.08 8.77
C PRO A 149 2.18 30.06 9.04
N HIS A 150 3.39 29.72 8.67
CA HIS A 150 4.61 30.51 8.87
C HIS A 150 5.19 31.08 7.57
N GLY A 151 4.52 30.96 6.41
CA GLY A 151 4.84 31.73 5.19
C GLY A 151 6.26 31.56 4.65
N GLN A 152 6.97 30.48 5.01
CA GLN A 152 8.34 30.25 4.57
C GLN A 152 8.34 29.42 3.28
N ASN A 153 8.44 30.10 2.16
CA ASN A 153 8.79 29.56 0.85
C ASN A 153 10.30 29.34 0.75
N ASP A 154 10.91 28.59 1.65
CA ASP A 154 12.32 28.23 1.50
C ASP A 154 12.46 26.89 0.74
N GLU A 155 13.58 26.74 0.02
CA GLU A 155 13.87 25.52 -0.74
C GLU A 155 13.84 24.26 0.15
N GLN A 156 14.07 24.40 1.43
CA GLN A 156 14.08 23.32 2.41
C GLN A 156 12.68 22.89 2.80
N SER A 157 11.69 23.79 2.76
CA SER A 157 10.28 23.45 2.93
C SER A 157 9.73 22.70 1.71
N LEU A 158 10.21 23.02 0.50
CA LEU A 158 9.87 22.32 -0.74
C LEU A 158 10.38 20.85 -0.72
N ALA A 159 11.60 20.62 -0.23
CA ALA A 159 12.17 19.29 -0.11
C ALA A 159 11.41 18.39 0.89
N ASN A 160 10.68 18.98 1.83
CA ASN A 160 9.87 18.28 2.83
C ASN A 160 8.39 18.20 2.47
N ARG A 161 7.96 18.75 1.34
CA ARG A 161 6.57 18.66 0.90
C ARG A 161 6.23 17.21 0.56
N LYS A 162 5.27 16.71 1.30
CA LYS A 162 4.75 15.35 1.09
C LYS A 162 3.78 15.36 -0.06
N LEU A 163 3.88 14.36 -0.92
CA LEU A 163 2.95 14.22 -2.03
C LEU A 163 1.56 13.85 -1.50
N ALA A 164 0.58 14.70 -1.78
CA ALA A 164 -0.79 14.54 -1.32
C ALA A 164 -1.39 13.21 -1.79
N GLY A 165 -2.02 12.47 -0.87
CA GLY A 165 -2.70 11.21 -1.16
C GLY A 165 -1.80 10.02 -1.50
N LEU A 166 -0.48 10.16 -1.42
CA LEU A 166 0.45 9.09 -1.70
C LEU A 166 0.74 8.23 -0.47
N ILE A 167 1.12 6.99 -0.75
CA ILE A 167 1.75 6.13 0.26
C ILE A 167 3.24 6.46 0.34
N GLU A 168 3.74 6.53 1.54
CA GLU A 168 5.16 6.64 1.84
C GLU A 168 5.59 5.49 2.72
N LEU A 169 6.63 4.78 2.30
CA LEU A 169 7.33 3.77 3.10
C LEU A 169 8.53 4.42 3.76
N GLN A 170 8.78 4.09 5.02
CA GLN A 170 9.84 4.71 5.83
C GLN A 170 10.72 3.64 6.46
N TYR A 171 12.06 3.81 6.35
CA TYR A 171 13.03 2.92 6.98
C TYR A 171 14.32 3.65 7.35
N GLY A 172 14.78 3.46 8.58
CA GLY A 172 16.00 4.06 9.09
C GLY A 172 15.88 5.55 9.40
N GLU A 173 17.01 6.14 9.79
CA GLU A 173 17.09 7.56 10.13
C GLU A 173 17.52 8.37 8.91
N PRO A 174 16.94 9.56 8.69
CA PRO A 174 17.35 10.45 7.61
C PRO A 174 18.77 11.00 7.89
N ASN A 175 19.62 10.96 6.87
CA ASN A 175 20.91 11.63 6.92
C ASN A 175 21.29 12.08 5.51
N TRP A 176 22.35 12.87 5.39
CA TRP A 176 22.77 13.47 4.12
C TRP A 176 23.20 12.48 3.04
N MET A 177 23.42 11.19 3.40
CA MET A 177 23.78 10.11 2.46
C MET A 177 22.70 9.03 2.31
N ASN A 178 21.59 9.11 3.06
CA ASN A 178 20.60 8.05 3.10
C ASN A 178 19.18 8.58 2.93
N TRP A 179 18.52 8.16 1.89
CA TRP A 179 17.09 8.35 1.73
C TRP A 179 16.35 7.33 2.58
N ASN A 180 15.57 7.80 3.54
CA ASN A 180 14.80 6.96 4.45
C ASN A 180 13.31 6.87 4.08
N GLN A 181 12.92 7.47 2.96
CA GLN A 181 11.54 7.55 2.50
C GLN A 181 11.44 7.10 1.04
N TYR A 182 10.40 6.34 0.73
CA TYR A 182 10.06 5.94 -0.63
C TYR A 182 8.59 6.25 -0.89
N GLN A 183 8.31 7.03 -1.92
CA GLN A 183 6.98 7.45 -2.32
C GLN A 183 6.73 7.08 -3.78
N PHE A 184 5.50 6.77 -4.13
CA PHE A 184 5.11 6.56 -5.53
C PHE A 184 3.67 6.97 -5.77
N VAL A 185 3.35 7.29 -7.02
CA VAL A 185 1.98 7.59 -7.49
C VAL A 185 1.37 6.31 -8.03
N PRO A 186 0.46 5.66 -7.29
CA PRO A 186 -0.14 4.42 -7.75
C PRO A 186 -1.14 4.67 -8.87
N GLN A 187 -1.21 3.71 -9.78
CA GLN A 187 -2.22 3.66 -10.84
C GLN A 187 -3.23 2.55 -10.54
N ARG A 188 -4.39 2.61 -11.20
CA ARG A 188 -5.36 1.52 -11.16
C ARG A 188 -4.70 0.19 -11.55
N GLY A 189 -4.89 -0.82 -10.74
CA GLY A 189 -4.32 -2.14 -10.91
C GLY A 189 -2.94 -2.34 -10.25
N ASP A 190 -2.27 -1.28 -9.85
CA ASP A 190 -1.00 -1.45 -9.13
C ASP A 190 -1.24 -2.15 -7.79
N ILE A 191 -0.35 -3.07 -7.46
CA ILE A 191 -0.21 -3.64 -6.12
C ILE A 191 1.21 -3.45 -5.64
N ILE A 192 1.36 -3.12 -4.37
CA ILE A 192 2.63 -3.11 -3.64
C ILE A 192 2.57 -4.13 -2.51
N ILE A 193 3.61 -4.96 -2.39
CA ILE A 193 3.79 -5.92 -1.30
C ILE A 193 5.09 -5.59 -0.58
N PHE A 194 5.05 -5.57 0.75
CA PHE A 194 6.18 -5.20 1.59
C PHE A 194 6.10 -5.92 2.95
N PRO A 195 7.22 -6.01 3.72
CA PRO A 195 7.19 -6.57 5.07
C PRO A 195 6.22 -5.81 5.97
N SER A 196 5.34 -6.51 6.70
CA SER A 196 4.28 -5.87 7.51
C SER A 196 4.81 -4.92 8.58
N TRP A 197 6.02 -5.15 9.08
CA TRP A 197 6.68 -4.28 10.05
C TRP A 197 7.24 -2.98 9.46
N LEU A 198 7.28 -2.84 8.11
CA LEU A 198 7.77 -1.64 7.47
C LEU A 198 6.79 -0.48 7.70
N ARG A 199 7.30 0.56 8.36
CA ARG A 199 6.50 1.75 8.65
C ARG A 199 6.05 2.42 7.36
N HIS A 200 4.77 2.76 7.32
CA HIS A 200 4.21 3.47 6.17
C HIS A 200 3.12 4.45 6.61
N THR A 201 2.86 5.42 5.76
CA THR A 201 1.83 6.45 5.96
C THR A 201 1.14 6.73 4.64
N VAL A 202 -0.08 7.23 4.71
CA VAL A 202 -0.81 7.75 3.54
C VAL A 202 -1.20 9.18 3.84
N TYR A 203 -0.69 10.10 3.03
CA TYR A 203 -0.95 11.52 3.20
C TYR A 203 -2.35 11.91 2.75
N ALA A 204 -2.89 12.93 3.40
CA ALA A 204 -4.13 13.56 2.95
C ALA A 204 -3.94 14.21 1.58
N HIS A 205 -4.99 14.20 0.77
CA HIS A 205 -5.13 15.11 -0.37
C HIS A 205 -6.21 16.15 -0.07
N TYR A 206 -6.21 17.25 -0.84
CA TYR A 206 -7.12 18.37 -0.61
C TYR A 206 -8.09 18.60 -1.77
N GLU A 207 -8.02 17.76 -2.82
CA GLU A 207 -8.88 17.82 -3.98
C GLU A 207 -10.27 17.29 -3.65
N PRO A 208 -11.32 18.16 -3.57
CA PRO A 208 -12.63 17.79 -3.02
C PRO A 208 -13.38 16.75 -3.86
N ASP A 209 -13.12 16.73 -5.18
CA ASP A 209 -13.79 15.83 -6.14
C ASP A 209 -12.94 14.60 -6.49
N CYS A 210 -11.87 14.35 -5.73
CA CYS A 210 -10.98 13.22 -5.94
C CYS A 210 -11.17 12.18 -4.84
N VAL A 211 -11.13 10.92 -5.26
CA VAL A 211 -11.20 9.77 -4.38
C VAL A 211 -10.04 8.82 -4.71
N ARG A 212 -9.44 8.26 -3.69
CA ARG A 212 -8.52 7.15 -3.81
C ARG A 212 -9.15 5.91 -3.17
N VAL A 213 -9.29 4.84 -3.96
CA VAL A 213 -9.80 3.55 -3.50
C VAL A 213 -8.69 2.53 -3.53
N SER A 214 -8.42 1.91 -2.39
CA SER A 214 -7.43 0.85 -2.28
C SER A 214 -7.95 -0.30 -1.43
N VAL A 215 -7.45 -1.50 -1.70
CA VAL A 215 -7.66 -2.69 -0.88
C VAL A 215 -6.33 -3.08 -0.27
N ALA A 216 -6.28 -3.10 1.05
CA ALA A 216 -5.10 -3.47 1.81
C ALA A 216 -5.33 -4.78 2.55
N GLY A 217 -4.26 -5.48 2.87
CA GLY A 217 -4.34 -6.71 3.65
C GLY A 217 -2.99 -7.16 4.17
N ASN A 218 -3.07 -8.19 5.00
CA ASN A 218 -1.92 -8.83 5.63
C ASN A 218 -1.91 -10.33 5.38
N VAL A 219 -0.73 -10.88 5.18
CA VAL A 219 -0.50 -12.32 4.91
C VAL A 219 0.46 -12.87 5.95
N ASP A 220 0.13 -14.02 6.48
CA ASP A 220 0.97 -14.77 7.41
C ASP A 220 1.68 -15.94 6.71
N ILE A 221 2.91 -16.19 7.13
CA ILE A 221 3.57 -17.45 6.90
C ILE A 221 3.03 -18.42 7.96
N VAL A 222 2.43 -19.52 7.53
CA VAL A 222 1.81 -20.52 8.39
C VAL A 222 2.55 -21.84 8.25
N GLY A 223 2.98 -22.38 9.38
CA GLY A 223 3.58 -23.72 9.52
C GLY A 223 5.00 -23.84 8.94
N GLU A 224 5.88 -24.29 9.77
CA GLU A 224 7.08 -25.04 9.41
C GLU A 224 6.76 -26.51 9.20
#